data_4465075995d95f5eacb7f49a4bf52e46
#
_entry.id   4465075995d95f5eacb7f49a4bf52e46
#
_cell.length_a   1.000
_cell.length_b   1.000
_cell.length_c   1.000
_cell.angle_alpha   90.00
_cell.angle_beta   90.00
_cell.angle_gamma   90.00
#
_symmetry.space_group_name_H-M   'P 1'
#
loop_
_entity.id
_entity.type
_entity.pdbx_description
1 polymer ?
#
loop_
_entity_poly.entity_id
_entity_poly.type
_entity_poly.pdbx_seq_one_letter_code
_entity_poly.pdbx_strand_id
1 'polypeptide(L)'
;MPNYNGNMSNDATETNNATVTTEANNATVTTEPTEATVTTEPTEATVTTEPTEATKKTETSGPRDIIYIGKKPLMAYVTSTLIQLSNISCVTIKARGMSIGRAVDVSQIISRKTENAGYSIGNIKIGSESLESQDGRMRNVSTIDIEVKRNS
;
A
#
# COMPACT_ATOMS: atom_id res chain seq x y z
N MET A 1 -42.11 -5.75 40.29
CA MET A 1 -41.43 -5.29 41.49
C MET A 1 -40.46 -6.34 41.93
N PRO A 2 -39.13 -6.13 41.99
CA PRO A 2 -38.50 -5.17 42.90
C PRO A 2 -37.46 -4.28 42.25
N ASN A 3 -37.31 -3.11 42.84
CA ASN A 3 -36.23 -2.16 42.71
C ASN A 3 -34.89 -2.75 43.10
N TYR A 4 -33.81 -2.41 42.34
CA TYR A 4 -32.49 -2.33 42.90
C TYR A 4 -31.90 -0.95 42.65
N ASN A 5 -31.92 -0.21 43.73
CA ASN A 5 -31.22 1.02 43.99
C ASN A 5 -29.90 0.65 44.67
N GLY A 6 -28.82 1.23 44.28
CA GLY A 6 -27.52 1.09 44.94
C GLY A 6 -26.50 1.80 44.06
N ASN A 7 -26.33 3.04 44.21
CA ASN A 7 -25.67 3.90 45.16
C ASN A 7 -24.16 3.62 45.30
N MET A 8 -23.44 4.67 44.89
CA MET A 8 -22.23 5.21 45.54
C MET A 8 -20.97 4.36 45.49
N SER A 9 -19.85 4.84 45.25
CA SER A 9 -19.17 6.04 45.71
C SER A 9 -17.76 6.06 45.17
N ASN A 10 -17.31 7.22 44.82
CA ASN A 10 -16.09 7.88 45.31
C ASN A 10 -14.74 7.21 45.06
N ASP A 11 -13.99 7.98 44.29
CA ASP A 11 -12.85 8.72 44.84
C ASP A 11 -11.57 7.95 45.01
N ALA A 12 -10.64 8.23 44.13
CA ALA A 12 -9.24 8.45 44.51
C ALA A 12 -8.46 9.10 43.37
N THR A 13 -8.33 10.39 43.50
CA THR A 13 -7.30 11.20 42.86
C THR A 13 -5.95 10.72 43.40
N GLU A 14 -5.13 10.12 42.57
CA GLU A 14 -3.68 10.02 42.83
C GLU A 14 -2.93 10.73 41.74
N THR A 15 -2.54 11.94 42.07
CA THR A 15 -1.52 12.73 41.41
C THR A 15 -0.17 12.15 41.74
N ASN A 16 0.43 11.40 40.82
CA ASN A 16 1.86 11.09 40.94
C ASN A 16 2.65 12.11 40.14
N ASN A 17 3.14 13.07 40.93
CA ASN A 17 4.10 14.07 40.55
C ASN A 17 5.50 13.41 40.50
N ALA A 18 5.95 12.98 39.33
CA ALA A 18 7.31 12.52 39.14
C ALA A 18 8.17 13.70 38.69
N THR A 19 8.89 14.26 39.66
CA THR A 19 9.94 15.24 39.44
C THR A 19 11.13 14.55 38.74
N VAL A 20 11.30 14.84 37.44
CA VAL A 20 12.52 14.43 36.73
C VAL A 20 13.58 15.52 36.93
N THR A 21 14.58 15.21 37.72
CA THR A 21 15.78 16.03 37.90
C THR A 21 16.67 15.83 36.68
N THR A 22 16.81 16.87 35.89
CA THR A 22 17.75 16.91 34.76
C THR A 22 19.12 17.27 35.31
N GLU A 23 20.05 16.36 35.36
CA GLU A 23 21.46 16.67 35.53
C GLU A 23 22.09 17.00 34.18
N ALA A 24 22.54 18.23 34.07
CA ALA A 24 23.31 18.73 32.95
C ALA A 24 24.75 18.23 33.05
N ASN A 25 25.16 17.32 32.20
CA ASN A 25 26.58 17.03 31.99
C ASN A 25 27.08 17.83 30.80
N ASN A 26 27.78 18.88 31.15
CA ASN A 26 28.55 19.74 30.26
C ASN A 26 29.83 18.99 29.84
N ALA A 27 29.87 18.48 28.62
CA ALA A 27 31.11 18.00 28.01
C ALA A 27 31.41 18.87 26.78
N THR A 28 32.25 19.84 26.98
CA THR A 28 32.88 20.65 25.92
C THR A 28 33.87 19.77 25.18
N VAL A 29 33.54 19.38 23.94
CA VAL A 29 34.52 18.80 22.99
C VAL A 29 34.78 19.84 21.92
N THR A 30 35.92 20.49 22.03
CA THR A 30 36.50 21.32 21.00
C THR A 30 37.19 20.40 19.99
N THR A 31 36.68 20.31 18.77
CA THR A 31 37.42 19.74 17.65
C THR A 31 37.51 20.79 16.55
N GLU A 32 38.72 21.17 16.23
CA GLU A 32 39.13 22.04 15.13
C GLU A 32 38.64 21.50 13.78
N PRO A 33 38.32 22.38 12.82
CA PRO A 33 38.01 21.98 11.47
C PRO A 33 39.30 21.69 10.69
N THR A 34 39.54 20.44 10.33
CA THR A 34 40.55 20.07 9.34
C THR A 34 39.95 20.29 7.96
N GLU A 35 40.48 21.30 7.27
CA GLU A 35 40.22 21.48 5.83
C GLU A 35 40.77 20.27 5.05
N ALA A 36 39.88 19.50 4.48
CA ALA A 36 40.22 18.57 3.43
C ALA A 36 39.60 19.07 2.11
N THR A 37 40.41 19.77 1.36
CA THR A 37 40.13 20.12 -0.03
C THR A 37 40.17 18.85 -0.84
N VAL A 38 39.00 18.32 -1.20
CA VAL A 38 38.89 17.28 -2.21
C VAL A 38 38.37 17.91 -3.48
N THR A 39 39.29 18.16 -4.38
CA THR A 39 39.03 18.49 -5.78
C THR A 39 38.60 17.19 -6.44
N THR A 40 37.33 16.99 -6.69
CA THR A 40 36.84 15.95 -7.59
C THR A 40 36.40 16.60 -8.88
N GLU A 41 37.14 16.35 -9.94
CA GLU A 41 36.75 16.59 -11.31
C GLU A 41 35.42 15.88 -11.62
N PRO A 42 34.55 16.49 -12.44
CA PRO A 42 33.37 15.81 -12.92
C PRO A 42 33.76 14.78 -13.98
N THR A 43 33.76 13.52 -13.62
CA THR A 43 33.81 12.44 -14.58
C THR A 43 32.47 12.40 -15.28
N GLU A 44 32.45 12.78 -16.55
CA GLU A 44 31.34 12.52 -17.47
C GLU A 44 31.04 11.02 -17.48
N ALA A 45 30.03 10.61 -16.74
CA ALA A 45 29.43 9.30 -16.93
C ALA A 45 28.50 9.40 -18.14
N THR A 46 29.00 8.97 -19.26
CA THR A 46 28.21 8.66 -20.44
C THR A 46 27.21 7.59 -20.05
N VAL A 47 25.98 8.00 -19.81
CA VAL A 47 24.86 7.06 -19.66
C VAL A 47 24.52 6.54 -21.03
N THR A 48 25.13 5.44 -21.40
CA THR A 48 24.66 4.63 -22.52
C THR A 48 23.35 3.99 -22.09
N THR A 49 22.24 4.61 -22.44
CA THR A 49 20.93 3.97 -22.39
C THR A 49 20.87 2.93 -23.48
N GLU A 50 21.32 1.71 -23.20
CA GLU A 50 20.84 0.57 -23.96
C GLU A 50 19.36 0.36 -23.62
N PRO A 51 18.49 0.31 -24.62
CA PRO A 51 17.13 -0.13 -24.41
C PRO A 51 17.17 -1.63 -24.19
N THR A 52 17.12 -2.07 -22.95
CA THR A 52 16.86 -3.47 -22.65
C THR A 52 15.44 -3.77 -23.08
N GLU A 53 15.32 -4.18 -24.32
CA GLU A 53 14.18 -4.95 -24.80
C GLU A 53 14.08 -6.23 -23.97
N ALA A 54 13.19 -6.20 -23.01
CA ALA A 54 12.56 -7.39 -22.49
C ALA A 54 11.12 -7.07 -22.17
N THR A 55 10.43 -6.51 -23.13
CA THR A 55 8.97 -6.57 -23.16
C THR A 55 8.60 -8.00 -23.52
N LYS A 56 8.78 -8.90 -22.57
CA LYS A 56 8.05 -10.16 -22.62
C LYS A 56 6.60 -9.82 -22.40
N LYS A 57 5.93 -9.48 -23.47
CA LYS A 57 4.50 -9.32 -23.63
C LYS A 57 3.86 -10.60 -23.12
N THR A 58 3.61 -10.63 -21.83
CA THR A 58 2.72 -11.62 -21.26
C THR A 58 1.35 -11.18 -21.73
N GLU A 59 0.94 -11.70 -22.86
CA GLU A 59 -0.42 -11.61 -23.34
C GLU A 59 -1.29 -12.32 -22.33
N THR A 60 -1.74 -11.57 -21.33
CA THR A 60 -2.87 -12.00 -20.51
C THR A 60 -4.08 -11.82 -21.41
N SER A 61 -4.40 -12.85 -22.16
CA SER A 61 -5.62 -12.94 -23.00
C SER A 61 -6.84 -13.15 -22.10
N GLY A 62 -7.03 -12.25 -21.14
CA GLY A 62 -8.25 -12.10 -20.36
C GLY A 62 -9.03 -10.88 -20.84
N PRO A 63 -10.31 -10.76 -20.49
CA PRO A 63 -11.06 -9.54 -20.78
C PRO A 63 -10.25 -8.33 -20.37
N ARG A 64 -10.19 -7.31 -21.23
CA ARG A 64 -9.35 -6.11 -21.04
C ARG A 64 -9.76 -5.26 -19.84
N ASP A 65 -10.86 -5.62 -19.20
CA ASP A 65 -11.47 -4.98 -18.03
C ASP A 65 -11.05 -5.60 -16.68
N ILE A 66 -10.17 -6.62 -16.69
CA ILE A 66 -9.75 -7.34 -15.48
C ILE A 66 -8.25 -7.22 -15.25
N ILE A 67 -7.88 -6.88 -14.01
CA ILE A 67 -6.50 -6.87 -13.54
C ILE A 67 -6.33 -7.84 -12.39
N TYR A 68 -5.51 -8.86 -12.59
CA TYR A 68 -5.16 -9.83 -11.56
C TYR A 68 -3.96 -9.36 -10.73
N ILE A 69 -4.15 -9.25 -9.43
CA ILE A 69 -3.08 -8.86 -8.49
C ILE A 69 -2.26 -10.09 -8.09
N GLY A 70 -0.96 -9.96 -8.25
CA GLY A 70 0.02 -10.99 -7.89
C GLY A 70 1.25 -10.40 -7.21
N LYS A 71 2.43 -10.84 -7.62
CA LYS A 71 3.72 -10.53 -6.96
C LYS A 71 4.40 -9.25 -7.44
N LYS A 72 3.95 -8.64 -8.54
CA LYS A 72 4.57 -7.42 -9.09
C LYS A 72 4.49 -6.26 -8.08
N PRO A 73 5.34 -5.23 -8.21
CA PRO A 73 5.25 -4.02 -7.37
C PRO A 73 3.86 -3.39 -7.44
N LEU A 74 3.40 -2.83 -6.31
CA LEU A 74 2.05 -2.27 -6.16
C LEU A 74 1.74 -1.20 -7.22
N MET A 75 2.68 -0.29 -7.45
CA MET A 75 2.54 0.81 -8.40
C MET A 75 2.40 0.34 -9.86
N ALA A 76 2.94 -0.83 -10.21
CA ALA A 76 2.74 -1.40 -11.54
C ALA A 76 1.27 -1.73 -11.81
N TYR A 77 0.56 -2.22 -10.80
CA TYR A 77 -0.89 -2.47 -10.91
C TYR A 77 -1.69 -1.17 -10.96
N VAL A 78 -1.32 -0.17 -10.14
CA VAL A 78 -1.95 1.16 -10.17
C VAL A 78 -1.85 1.76 -11.58
N THR A 79 -0.65 1.77 -12.15
CA THR A 79 -0.42 2.31 -13.50
C THR A 79 -1.20 1.53 -14.56
N SER A 80 -1.18 0.20 -14.51
CA SER A 80 -1.92 -0.65 -15.45
C SER A 80 -3.43 -0.39 -15.36
N THR A 81 -3.96 -0.24 -14.16
CA THR A 81 -5.39 0.03 -13.95
C THR A 81 -5.77 1.41 -14.50
N LEU A 82 -4.95 2.45 -14.27
CA LEU A 82 -5.20 3.78 -14.78
C LEU A 82 -5.14 3.85 -16.31
N ILE A 83 -4.19 3.13 -16.93
CA ILE A 83 -4.11 3.02 -18.39
C ILE A 83 -5.37 2.36 -18.95
N GLN A 84 -5.87 1.31 -18.33
CA GLN A 84 -7.11 0.67 -18.77
C GLN A 84 -8.33 1.58 -18.57
N LEU A 85 -8.43 2.28 -17.45
CA LEU A 85 -9.52 3.22 -17.15
C LEU A 85 -9.52 4.44 -18.09
N SER A 86 -8.40 4.74 -18.75
CA SER A 86 -8.38 5.76 -19.81
C SER A 86 -9.16 5.32 -21.06
N ASN A 87 -9.22 4.01 -21.31
CA ASN A 87 -9.86 3.44 -22.49
C ASN A 87 -11.26 2.89 -22.23
N ILE A 88 -11.52 2.43 -21.00
CA ILE A 88 -12.78 1.84 -20.60
C ILE A 88 -13.31 2.49 -19.32
N SER A 89 -14.62 2.48 -19.13
CA SER A 89 -15.27 3.16 -18.00
C SER A 89 -15.20 2.40 -16.68
N CYS A 90 -14.88 1.10 -16.73
CA CYS A 90 -14.86 0.23 -15.55
C CYS A 90 -13.77 -0.83 -15.69
N VAL A 91 -13.02 -1.04 -14.62
CA VAL A 91 -11.99 -2.10 -14.49
C VAL A 91 -12.23 -2.87 -13.21
N THR A 92 -12.14 -4.18 -13.27
CA THR A 92 -12.24 -5.06 -12.11
C THR A 92 -10.86 -5.51 -11.67
N ILE A 93 -10.48 -5.17 -10.45
CA ILE A 93 -9.26 -5.65 -9.81
C ILE A 93 -9.59 -6.96 -9.08
N LYS A 94 -8.93 -8.04 -9.48
CA LYS A 94 -9.13 -9.36 -8.86
C LYS A 94 -7.91 -9.82 -8.10
N ALA A 95 -8.14 -10.37 -6.92
CA ALA A 95 -7.07 -10.96 -6.12
C ALA A 95 -7.56 -12.15 -5.31
N ARG A 96 -6.61 -12.99 -4.90
CA ARG A 96 -6.87 -14.16 -4.06
C ARG A 96 -5.79 -14.35 -3.01
N GLY A 97 -6.18 -14.95 -1.89
CA GLY A 97 -5.30 -15.28 -0.78
C GLY A 97 -4.53 -14.06 -0.27
N MET A 98 -3.23 -14.19 -0.17
CA MET A 98 -2.34 -13.14 0.33
C MET A 98 -2.33 -11.85 -0.52
N SER A 99 -2.82 -11.90 -1.75
CA SER A 99 -2.87 -10.71 -2.61
C SER A 99 -4.10 -9.83 -2.39
N ILE A 100 -5.05 -10.25 -1.57
CA ILE A 100 -6.29 -9.50 -1.29
C ILE A 100 -5.99 -8.12 -0.71
N GLY A 101 -5.13 -8.04 0.31
CA GLY A 101 -4.72 -6.76 0.89
C GLY A 101 -4.11 -5.82 -0.15
N ARG A 102 -3.30 -6.36 -1.06
CA ARG A 102 -2.69 -5.59 -2.15
C ARG A 102 -3.73 -5.05 -3.15
N ALA A 103 -4.79 -5.81 -3.42
CA ALA A 103 -5.89 -5.34 -4.27
C ALA A 103 -6.62 -4.16 -3.64
N VAL A 104 -6.84 -4.22 -2.33
CA VAL A 104 -7.42 -3.12 -1.56
C VAL A 104 -6.50 -1.90 -1.61
N ASP A 105 -5.19 -2.07 -1.38
CA ASP A 105 -4.22 -0.97 -1.45
C ASP A 105 -4.20 -0.32 -2.83
N VAL A 106 -4.17 -1.11 -3.92
CA VAL A 106 -4.23 -0.60 -5.30
C VAL A 106 -5.49 0.23 -5.51
N SER A 107 -6.66 -0.28 -5.12
CA SER A 107 -7.93 0.42 -5.28
C SER A 107 -7.97 1.74 -4.49
N GLN A 108 -7.44 1.76 -3.27
CA GLN A 108 -7.36 2.95 -2.43
C GLN A 108 -6.37 3.99 -2.97
N ILE A 109 -5.23 3.56 -3.49
CA ILE A 109 -4.27 4.47 -4.13
C ILE A 109 -4.90 5.12 -5.37
N ILE A 110 -5.62 4.36 -6.18
CA ILE A 110 -6.32 4.90 -7.35
C ILE A 110 -7.37 5.91 -6.89
N SER A 111 -8.24 5.54 -5.96
CA SER A 111 -9.29 6.42 -5.45
C SER A 111 -8.71 7.75 -4.94
N ARG A 112 -7.67 7.72 -4.10
CA ARG A 112 -7.03 8.94 -3.56
C ARG A 112 -6.30 9.78 -4.61
N LYS A 113 -5.57 9.14 -5.53
CA LYS A 113 -4.82 9.87 -6.57
C LYS A 113 -5.71 10.47 -7.65
N THR A 114 -6.88 9.93 -7.82
CA THR A 114 -7.81 10.28 -8.88
C THR A 114 -9.11 10.90 -8.38
N GLU A 115 -9.14 11.32 -7.13
CA GLU A 115 -10.31 11.95 -6.50
C GLU A 115 -10.82 13.15 -7.31
N ASN A 116 -9.89 13.91 -7.88
CA ASN A 116 -10.20 15.01 -8.80
C ASN A 116 -10.38 14.56 -10.27
N ALA A 117 -9.96 13.34 -10.63
CA ALA A 117 -10.05 12.81 -11.99
C ALA A 117 -11.32 11.98 -12.23
N GLY A 118 -12.18 11.89 -11.22
CA GLY A 118 -13.49 11.30 -11.38
C GLY A 118 -13.48 9.75 -11.43
N TYR A 119 -12.69 9.09 -10.62
CA TYR A 119 -12.76 7.65 -10.44
C TYR A 119 -13.32 7.31 -9.05
N SER A 120 -14.14 6.28 -8.97
CA SER A 120 -14.73 5.79 -7.74
C SER A 120 -14.64 4.27 -7.65
N ILE A 121 -14.65 3.77 -6.42
CA ILE A 121 -14.79 2.34 -6.16
C ILE A 121 -16.27 1.99 -6.31
N GLY A 122 -16.53 1.03 -7.18
CA GLY A 122 -17.87 0.51 -7.41
C GLY A 122 -18.18 -0.69 -6.52
N ASN A 123 -18.66 -1.77 -7.14
CA ASN A 123 -19.03 -2.98 -6.43
C ASN A 123 -17.80 -3.75 -5.92
N ILE A 124 -17.91 -4.29 -4.71
CA ILE A 124 -16.91 -5.18 -4.12
C ILE A 124 -17.57 -6.52 -3.85
N LYS A 125 -16.99 -7.58 -4.44
CA LYS A 125 -17.43 -8.95 -4.25
C LYS A 125 -16.34 -9.75 -3.58
N ILE A 126 -16.68 -10.49 -2.53
CA ILE A 126 -15.81 -11.46 -1.89
C ILE A 126 -16.33 -12.86 -2.12
N GLY A 127 -15.42 -13.82 -2.19
CA GLY A 127 -15.77 -15.22 -2.42
C GLY A 127 -14.66 -16.17 -1.97
N SER A 128 -14.81 -17.41 -2.37
CA SER A 128 -13.82 -18.47 -2.15
C SER A 128 -13.73 -19.36 -3.37
N GLU A 129 -12.52 -19.75 -3.74
CA GLU A 129 -12.23 -20.69 -4.81
C GLU A 129 -11.44 -21.87 -4.27
N SER A 130 -11.77 -23.08 -4.74
CA SER A 130 -10.94 -24.26 -4.49
C SER A 130 -9.82 -24.33 -5.51
N LEU A 131 -8.59 -24.29 -5.03
CA LEU A 131 -7.40 -24.38 -5.87
C LEU A 131 -6.55 -25.58 -5.47
N GLU A 132 -6.01 -26.26 -6.47
CA GLU A 132 -5.03 -27.29 -6.25
C GLU A 132 -3.67 -26.66 -5.89
N SER A 133 -3.12 -27.06 -4.77
CA SER A 133 -1.79 -26.65 -4.31
C SER A 133 -0.71 -27.49 -5.00
N GLN A 134 0.54 -27.02 -4.96
CA GLN A 134 1.68 -27.73 -5.55
C GLN A 134 1.88 -29.15 -5.00
N ASP A 135 1.34 -29.45 -3.83
CA ASP A 135 1.32 -30.76 -3.18
C ASP A 135 0.13 -31.65 -3.58
N GLY A 136 -0.65 -31.23 -4.61
CA GLY A 136 -1.81 -31.95 -5.13
C GLY A 136 -3.05 -31.88 -4.24
N ARG A 137 -3.02 -31.08 -3.18
CA ARG A 137 -4.16 -30.93 -2.27
C ARG A 137 -5.04 -29.76 -2.67
N MET A 138 -6.37 -29.99 -2.62
CA MET A 138 -7.34 -28.92 -2.81
C MET A 138 -7.39 -28.03 -1.56
N ARG A 139 -7.26 -26.73 -1.77
CA ARG A 139 -7.36 -25.72 -0.70
C ARG A 139 -8.33 -24.63 -1.10
N ASN A 140 -9.17 -24.22 -0.16
CA ASN A 140 -10.04 -23.07 -0.36
C ASN A 140 -9.24 -21.80 -0.14
N VAL A 141 -9.31 -20.90 -1.12
CA VAL A 141 -8.61 -19.62 -1.11
C VAL A 141 -9.64 -18.50 -1.25
N SER A 142 -9.61 -17.55 -0.34
CA SER A 142 -10.48 -16.37 -0.41
C SER A 142 -10.16 -15.54 -1.65
N THR A 143 -11.18 -14.95 -2.23
CA THR A 143 -11.07 -14.07 -3.41
C THR A 143 -11.74 -12.73 -3.16
N ILE A 144 -11.28 -11.70 -3.85
CA ILE A 144 -11.90 -10.39 -3.90
C ILE A 144 -11.92 -9.87 -5.34
N ASP A 145 -13.03 -9.27 -5.71
CA ASP A 145 -13.23 -8.53 -6.95
C ASP A 145 -13.60 -7.09 -6.57
N ILE A 146 -12.85 -6.11 -7.01
CA ILE A 146 -13.08 -4.69 -6.73
C ILE A 146 -13.28 -3.97 -8.05
N GLU A 147 -14.44 -3.39 -8.26
CA GLU A 147 -14.70 -2.54 -9.41
C GLU A 147 -14.18 -1.12 -9.16
N VAL A 148 -13.46 -0.60 -10.15
CA VAL A 148 -13.08 0.81 -10.21
C VAL A 148 -13.74 1.40 -11.45
N LYS A 149 -14.51 2.47 -11.27
CA LYS A 149 -15.32 3.11 -12.30
C LYS A 149 -14.87 4.55 -12.51
N ARG A 150 -14.93 4.98 -13.77
CA ARG A 150 -14.81 6.39 -14.09
C ARG A 150 -16.17 7.05 -13.92
N ASN A 151 -16.23 8.11 -13.13
CA ASN A 151 -17.42 8.93 -12.99
C ASN A 151 -17.60 9.75 -14.28
N SER A 152 -18.79 9.74 -14.83
CA SER A 152 -19.16 10.51 -16.00
C SER A 152 -19.48 11.94 -15.61
#